data_2d4f7d4efb819873d4d0e270fac1aac2
#
_entry.id   2d4f7d4efb819873d4d0e270fac1aac2
#
_cell.length_a   1.000
_cell.length_b   1.000
_cell.length_c   1.000
_cell.angle_alpha   90.00
_cell.angle_beta   90.00
_cell.angle_gamma   90.00
#
_symmetry.space_group_name_H-M   'P 1'
#
loop_
_entity.id
_entity.type
_entity.pdbx_description
1 polymer ?
#
loop_
_entity_poly.entity_id
_entity_poly.type
_entity_poly.pdbx_seq_one_letter_code
_entity_poly.pdbx_strand_id
1 'polypeptide(L)'
;MAVVERYCWQPTDVEEFVRLHREFHDKHLKKAGASDMILWQDRSNWNVYIAEVWFENFAALDRWDAHFETEEAKEFGVQINAAATLIERVQYTRVDY
;
A
#
# COMPACT_ATOMS: atom_id res chain seq x y z
N MET A 1 0.85 19.56 -1.26
CA MET A 1 1.36 18.94 -0.03
C MET A 1 1.34 17.43 -0.21
N ALA A 2 2.49 16.78 -0.07
CA ALA A 2 2.60 15.34 -0.24
C ALA A 2 2.14 14.61 1.03
N VAL A 3 1.43 13.52 0.83
CA VAL A 3 0.99 12.60 1.89
C VAL A 3 1.54 11.23 1.57
N VAL A 4 2.05 10.55 2.58
CA VAL A 4 2.57 9.18 2.46
C VAL A 4 1.83 8.29 3.42
N GLU A 5 1.37 7.14 2.95
CA GLU A 5 0.79 6.11 3.79
C GLU A 5 1.71 4.90 3.78
N ARG A 6 2.09 4.43 4.96
CA ARG A 6 2.93 3.24 5.13
C ARG A 6 2.12 2.11 5.72
N TYR A 7 2.20 0.97 5.03
CA TYR A 7 1.63 -0.28 5.50
C TYR A 7 2.78 -1.21 5.87
N CYS A 8 2.83 -1.60 7.12
CA CYS A 8 3.82 -2.56 7.62
C CYS A 8 3.19 -3.96 7.61
N TRP A 9 3.80 -4.88 6.85
CA TRP A 9 3.27 -6.22 6.62
C TRP A 9 4.23 -7.29 7.09
N GLN A 10 3.66 -8.40 7.52
CA GLN A 10 4.41 -9.63 7.80
C GLN A 10 3.88 -10.75 6.89
N PRO A 11 4.54 -11.00 5.74
CA PRO A 11 4.09 -12.02 4.81
C PRO A 11 4.25 -13.43 5.33
N THR A 12 3.27 -14.27 5.05
CA THR A 12 3.36 -15.73 5.19
C THR A 12 3.72 -16.39 3.87
N ASP A 13 3.39 -15.71 2.76
CA ASP A 13 3.75 -16.11 1.40
C ASP A 13 4.35 -14.90 0.68
N VAL A 14 5.68 -14.80 0.71
CA VAL A 14 6.41 -13.64 0.16
C VAL A 14 6.23 -13.51 -1.35
N GLU A 15 6.29 -14.60 -2.10
CA GLU A 15 6.14 -14.56 -3.56
C GLU A 15 4.76 -14.01 -3.95
N GLU A 16 3.70 -14.52 -3.33
CA GLU A 16 2.34 -14.06 -3.58
C GLU A 16 2.14 -12.62 -3.14
N PHE A 17 2.69 -12.24 -1.98
CA PHE A 17 2.65 -10.88 -1.47
C PHE A 17 3.27 -9.88 -2.45
N VAL A 18 4.46 -10.19 -2.97
CA VAL A 18 5.16 -9.34 -3.94
C VAL A 18 4.41 -9.30 -5.28
N ARG A 19 3.90 -10.44 -5.74
CA ARG A 19 3.11 -10.53 -6.98
C ARG A 19 1.87 -9.64 -6.91
N LEU A 20 1.14 -9.69 -5.81
CA LEU A 20 -0.06 -8.88 -5.61
C LEU A 20 0.25 -7.39 -5.61
N HIS A 21 1.35 -6.97 -4.98
CA HIS A 21 1.78 -5.57 -5.00
C HIS A 21 2.18 -5.11 -6.40
N ARG A 22 2.88 -5.94 -7.16
CA ARG A 22 3.23 -5.64 -8.56
C ARG A 22 1.99 -5.48 -9.42
N GLU A 23 1.03 -6.39 -9.30
CA GLU A 23 -0.22 -6.32 -10.04
C GLU A 23 -1.02 -5.07 -9.67
N PHE A 24 -1.10 -4.75 -8.39
CA PHE A 24 -1.78 -3.54 -7.92
C PHE A 24 -1.10 -2.28 -8.48
N HIS A 25 0.22 -2.20 -8.40
CA HIS A 25 1.00 -1.09 -8.94
C HIS A 25 0.71 -0.89 -10.43
N ASP A 26 0.73 -1.95 -11.21
CA ASP A 26 0.61 -1.85 -12.67
C ASP A 26 -0.82 -1.58 -13.14
N LYS A 27 -1.83 -2.09 -12.42
CA LYS A 27 -3.23 -2.05 -12.89
C LYS A 27 -4.11 -1.07 -12.13
N HIS A 28 -3.83 -0.78 -10.88
CA HIS A 28 -4.77 -0.09 -9.99
C HIS A 28 -4.26 1.21 -9.39
N LEU A 29 -2.96 1.36 -9.24
CA LEU A 29 -2.37 2.42 -8.42
C LEU A 29 -2.85 3.81 -8.79
N LYS A 30 -2.71 4.18 -10.05
CA LYS A 30 -3.04 5.54 -10.52
C LYS A 30 -4.54 5.81 -10.50
N LYS A 31 -5.35 4.85 -10.91
CA LYS A 31 -6.81 5.02 -10.87
C LYS A 31 -7.35 5.08 -9.44
N ALA A 32 -6.63 4.50 -8.49
CA ALA A 32 -6.95 4.58 -7.07
C ALA A 32 -6.54 5.90 -6.42
N GLY A 33 -5.80 6.77 -7.14
CA GLY A 33 -5.43 8.10 -6.67
C GLY A 33 -4.00 8.26 -6.19
N ALA A 34 -3.21 7.18 -6.11
CA ALA A 34 -1.82 7.27 -5.69
C ALA A 34 -0.91 7.69 -6.83
N SER A 35 0.14 8.45 -6.51
CA SER A 35 1.16 8.86 -7.47
C SER A 35 2.28 7.83 -7.61
N ASP A 36 2.58 7.10 -6.53
CA ASP A 36 3.60 6.04 -6.54
C ASP A 36 3.40 5.08 -5.37
N MET A 37 4.00 3.91 -5.48
CA MET A 37 4.07 2.91 -4.43
C MET A 37 5.42 2.21 -4.49
N ILE A 38 6.09 2.13 -3.35
CA ILE A 38 7.39 1.49 -3.21
C ILE A 38 7.29 0.41 -2.14
N LEU A 39 7.81 -0.76 -2.44
CA LEU A 39 7.84 -1.87 -1.49
C LEU A 39 9.26 -2.05 -0.98
N TRP A 40 9.42 -2.02 0.34
CA TRP A 40 10.69 -2.15 1.05
C TRP A 40 10.69 -3.42 1.89
N GLN A 41 11.85 -4.06 2.00
CA GLN A 41 12.09 -5.08 3.01
C GLN A 41 12.88 -4.46 4.16
N ASP A 42 12.46 -4.71 5.39
CA ASP A 42 13.17 -4.23 6.57
C ASP A 42 14.48 -5.02 6.75
N ARG A 43 15.59 -4.33 6.74
CA ARG A 43 16.91 -4.97 6.91
C ARG A 43 17.18 -5.47 8.33
N SER A 44 16.52 -4.88 9.30
CA SER A 44 16.63 -5.27 10.71
C SER A 44 15.71 -6.43 11.06
N ASN A 45 14.66 -6.65 10.26
CA ASN A 45 13.71 -7.74 10.43
C ASN A 45 13.24 -8.23 9.06
N TRP A 46 13.89 -9.26 8.55
CA TRP A 46 13.69 -9.80 7.20
C TRP A 46 12.25 -10.26 6.92
N ASN A 47 11.48 -10.50 7.96
CA ASN A 47 10.09 -10.95 7.86
C ASN A 47 9.10 -9.80 7.75
N VAL A 48 9.59 -8.56 7.75
CA VAL A 48 8.76 -7.35 7.69
C VAL A 48 8.99 -6.65 6.36
N TYR A 49 7.88 -6.31 5.68
CA TYR A 49 7.87 -5.55 4.45
C TYR A 49 7.02 -4.29 4.65
N ILE A 50 7.45 -3.20 4.03
CA ILE A 50 6.77 -1.92 4.11
C ILE A 50 6.35 -1.49 2.71
N ALA A 51 5.04 -1.31 2.52
CA ALA A 51 4.49 -0.69 1.32
C ALA A 51 4.30 0.80 1.60
N GLU A 52 5.01 1.64 0.87
CA GLU A 52 4.95 3.09 1.00
C GLU A 52 4.21 3.65 -0.20
N VAL A 53 3.07 4.29 0.07
CA VAL A 53 2.17 4.80 -0.97
C VAL A 53 2.15 6.33 -0.90
N TRP A 54 2.36 6.95 -2.05
CA TRP A 54 2.50 8.41 -2.17
C TRP A 54 1.27 9.02 -2.79
N PHE A 55 0.82 10.15 -2.22
CA PHE A 55 -0.32 10.93 -2.71
C PHE A 55 0.09 12.40 -2.84
N GLU A 56 -0.42 13.09 -3.86
CA GLU A 56 -0.12 14.49 -4.06
C GLU A 56 -0.76 15.38 -2.98
N ASN A 57 -1.94 14.99 -2.49
CA ASN A 57 -2.75 15.75 -1.54
C ASN A 57 -3.79 14.86 -0.86
N PHE A 58 -4.55 15.44 0.05
CA PHE A 58 -5.62 14.73 0.76
C PHE A 58 -6.78 14.32 -0.14
N ALA A 59 -7.07 15.07 -1.21
CA ALA A 59 -8.10 14.67 -2.15
C ALA A 59 -7.74 13.35 -2.87
N ALA A 60 -6.47 13.14 -3.17
CA ALA A 60 -5.98 11.87 -3.72
C ALA A 60 -6.13 10.73 -2.71
N LEU A 61 -5.87 10.99 -1.44
CA LEU A 61 -6.07 10.02 -0.37
C LEU A 61 -7.55 9.64 -0.21
N ASP A 62 -8.46 10.61 -0.34
CA ASP A 62 -9.90 10.34 -0.32
C ASP A 62 -10.32 9.42 -1.49
N ARG A 63 -9.75 9.63 -2.67
CA ARG A 63 -9.98 8.73 -3.83
C ARG A 63 -9.47 7.32 -3.57
N TRP A 64 -8.33 7.21 -2.89
CA TRP A 64 -7.76 5.94 -2.47
C TRP A 64 -8.71 5.18 -1.54
N ASP A 65 -9.20 5.85 -0.51
CA ASP A 65 -10.15 5.24 0.42
C ASP A 65 -11.45 4.82 -0.29
N ALA A 66 -11.97 5.66 -1.20
CA ALA A 66 -13.15 5.34 -2.00
C ALA A 66 -12.92 4.15 -2.94
N HIS A 67 -11.72 4.02 -3.50
CA HIS A 67 -11.37 2.90 -4.38
C HIS A 67 -11.50 1.56 -3.65
N PHE A 68 -11.13 1.49 -2.38
CA PHE A 68 -11.20 0.26 -1.60
C PHE A 68 -12.62 -0.17 -1.24
N GLU A 69 -13.63 0.64 -1.55
CA GLU A 69 -15.03 0.24 -1.48
C GLU A 69 -15.51 -0.49 -2.74
N THR A 70 -14.72 -0.51 -3.82
CA THR A 70 -15.05 -1.24 -5.04
C THR A 70 -14.87 -2.75 -4.86
N GLU A 71 -15.63 -3.55 -5.62
CA GLU A 71 -15.52 -5.02 -5.59
C GLU A 71 -14.13 -5.51 -5.99
N GLU A 72 -13.53 -4.88 -6.99
CA GLU A 72 -12.18 -5.19 -7.46
C GLU A 72 -11.14 -5.02 -6.35
N ALA A 73 -11.23 -3.92 -5.61
CA ALA A 73 -10.30 -3.65 -4.51
C ALA A 73 -10.56 -4.55 -3.29
N LYS A 74 -11.81 -4.89 -3.03
CA LYS A 74 -12.16 -5.84 -1.97
C LYS A 74 -11.59 -7.23 -2.25
N GLU A 75 -11.62 -7.67 -3.52
CA GLU A 75 -11.00 -8.92 -3.93
C GLU A 75 -9.49 -8.90 -3.69
N PHE A 76 -8.81 -7.81 -4.06
CA PHE A 76 -7.40 -7.62 -3.74
C PHE A 76 -7.16 -7.69 -2.23
N GLY A 77 -8.00 -7.03 -1.43
CA GLY A 77 -7.92 -7.05 0.03
C GLY A 77 -8.00 -8.47 0.60
N VAL A 78 -8.88 -9.29 0.09
CA VAL A 78 -8.99 -10.71 0.48
C VAL A 78 -7.70 -11.46 0.17
N GLN A 79 -7.15 -11.28 -1.03
CA GLN A 79 -5.94 -11.95 -1.46
C GLN A 79 -4.72 -11.53 -0.64
N ILE A 80 -4.54 -10.23 -0.41
CA ILE A 80 -3.40 -9.73 0.34
C ILE A 80 -3.46 -10.16 1.82
N ASN A 81 -4.63 -10.17 2.42
CA ASN A 81 -4.81 -10.64 3.80
C ASN A 81 -4.61 -12.15 3.96
N ALA A 82 -4.77 -12.92 2.89
CA ALA A 82 -4.42 -14.34 2.87
C ALA A 82 -2.91 -14.57 2.79
N ALA A 83 -2.16 -13.65 2.18
CA ALA A 83 -0.71 -13.77 1.96
C ALA A 83 0.14 -13.09 3.05
N ALA A 84 -0.45 -12.18 3.83
CA ALA A 84 0.29 -11.39 4.81
C ALA A 84 -0.61 -10.89 5.94
N THR A 85 0.01 -10.57 7.07
CA THR A 85 -0.65 -9.91 8.20
C THR A 85 -0.25 -8.44 8.23
N LEU A 86 -1.23 -7.56 8.25
CA LEU A 86 -0.98 -6.13 8.44
C LEU A 86 -0.69 -5.87 9.92
N ILE A 87 0.51 -5.34 10.20
CA ILE A 87 0.95 -5.03 11.56
C ILE A 87 0.58 -3.61 11.93
N GLU A 88 0.81 -2.67 11.01
CA GLU A 88 0.65 -1.25 11.29
C GLU A 88 0.36 -0.50 10.00
N ARG A 89 -0.44 0.57 10.11
CA ARG A 89 -0.70 1.52 9.04
C ARG A 89 -0.53 2.93 9.60
N VAL A 90 0.35 3.72 9.01
CA VAL A 90 0.68 5.06 9.46
C VAL A 90 0.64 6.05 8.30
N GLN A 91 0.10 7.23 8.55
CA GLN A 91 0.08 8.33 7.59
C GLN A 91 1.08 9.39 7.98
N TYR A 92 1.75 9.96 6.99
CA TYR A 92 2.71 11.04 7.15
C TYR A 92 2.38 12.17 6.20
N THR A 93 2.53 13.40 6.67
CA THR A 93 2.49 14.58 5.81
C THR A 93 3.88 15.19 5.74
N ARG A 94 4.24 15.71 4.58
CA ARG A 94 5.51 16.40 4.42
C ARG A 94 5.52 17.68 5.23
N VAL A 95 6.59 17.88 5.98
CA VAL A 95 6.83 19.14 6.69
C VAL A 95 7.79 19.98 5.87
N ASP A 96 7.38 21.19 5.53
CA ASP A 96 8.21 22.17 4.85
C ASP A 96 8.98 23.01 5.89
N TYR A 97 10.30 23.16 5.67
CA TYR A 97 11.15 23.91 6.60
C TYR A 97 12.25 24.68 5.87
#